data_8aacdd31b144aae841636a60cdee782a
#
_entry.id   8aacdd31b144aae841636a60cdee782a
#
_cell.length_a   1.000
_cell.length_b   1.000
_cell.length_c   1.000
_cell.angle_alpha   90.00
_cell.angle_beta   90.00
_cell.angle_gamma   90.00
#
_symmetry.space_group_name_H-M   'P 1'
#
loop_
_entity.id
_entity.type
_entity.pdbx_description
1 polymer ?
#
loop_
_entity_poly.entity_id
_entity_poly.type
_entity_poly.pdbx_seq_one_letter_code
_entity_poly.pdbx_strand_id
1 'polypeptide(L)'
;QKLLKVHIGLINLLKGGFMNNIANKTEKDMNASLQNLERELKNIRSNRANPGILDEIKIEVYGSMMNLRDVANVTTPEARQILITPYDAQNASIIGKAIEKANLNLCPVVDSNAVRINIPPMDEQQRKERVKLAKKKGEDCKVQVRNHRKSGNESAKKEKNLSIPEDEVNRIQKKIQELTDKFCSKVDEIIQSKEKEILEI
;
A
#
# COMPACT_ATOMS: atom_id res chain seq x y z
N GLN A 1 14.45 -10.54 51.95
CA GLN A 1 13.60 -11.34 51.04
C GLN A 1 12.56 -10.50 50.28
N LYS A 2 11.90 -9.46 50.87
CA LYS A 2 10.92 -8.59 50.18
C LYS A 2 11.54 -7.75 49.06
N LEU A 3 12.74 -7.15 49.29
CA LEU A 3 13.44 -6.35 48.30
C LEU A 3 13.88 -7.15 47.06
N LEU A 4 14.26 -8.40 47.26
CA LEU A 4 14.66 -9.29 46.15
C LEU A 4 13.46 -9.64 45.25
N LYS A 5 12.28 -9.87 45.85
CA LYS A 5 11.02 -10.15 45.11
C LYS A 5 10.57 -8.93 44.29
N VAL A 6 10.71 -7.73 44.83
CA VAL A 6 10.34 -6.47 44.14
C VAL A 6 11.32 -6.25 42.96
N HIS A 7 12.61 -6.51 43.14
CA HIS A 7 13.61 -6.34 42.08
C HIS A 7 13.38 -7.34 40.94
N ILE A 8 13.06 -8.60 41.26
CA ILE A 8 12.72 -9.63 40.27
C ILE A 8 11.41 -9.26 39.53
N GLY A 9 10.41 -8.72 40.23
CA GLY A 9 9.16 -8.25 39.61
C GLY A 9 9.37 -7.09 38.65
N LEU A 10 10.22 -6.12 39.00
CA LEU A 10 10.56 -4.97 38.14
C LEU A 10 11.31 -5.39 36.89
N ILE A 11 12.26 -6.31 37.05
CA ILE A 11 13.02 -6.89 35.93
C ILE A 11 12.11 -7.67 34.97
N ASN A 12 11.15 -8.42 35.48
CA ASN A 12 10.18 -9.15 34.66
C ASN A 12 9.20 -8.19 33.93
N LEU A 13 8.79 -7.10 34.55
CA LEU A 13 7.95 -6.08 33.90
C LEU A 13 8.69 -5.37 32.77
N LEU A 14 9.96 -5.01 32.97
CA LEU A 14 10.81 -4.37 31.95
C LEU A 14 11.09 -5.35 30.79
N LYS A 15 11.32 -6.62 31.10
CA LYS A 15 11.53 -7.68 30.07
C LYS A 15 10.29 -7.95 29.25
N GLY A 16 9.11 -8.03 29.85
CA GLY A 16 7.83 -8.19 29.13
C GLY A 16 7.53 -7.01 28.21
N GLY A 17 7.87 -5.78 28.62
CA GLY A 17 7.74 -4.59 27.78
C GLY A 17 8.67 -4.61 26.56
N PHE A 18 9.90 -5.06 26.74
CA PHE A 18 10.90 -5.12 25.66
C PHE A 18 10.54 -6.17 24.59
N MET A 19 10.08 -7.32 25.02
CA MET A 19 9.69 -8.42 24.13
C MET A 19 8.42 -8.12 23.33
N ASN A 20 7.47 -7.40 23.91
CA ASN A 20 6.34 -6.86 23.16
C ASN A 20 6.80 -5.84 22.10
N ASN A 21 7.88 -5.11 22.33
CA ASN A 21 8.48 -4.19 21.37
C ASN A 21 8.98 -4.90 20.10
N ILE A 22 9.55 -6.11 20.21
CA ILE A 22 10.03 -6.90 19.05
C ILE A 22 8.83 -7.30 18.18
N ALA A 23 7.78 -7.84 18.79
CA ALA A 23 6.57 -8.21 18.06
C ALA A 23 5.91 -7.00 17.38
N ASN A 24 5.79 -5.88 18.11
CA ASN A 24 5.21 -4.64 17.58
C ASN A 24 6.07 -4.03 16.47
N LYS A 25 7.40 -4.10 16.57
CA LYS A 25 8.31 -3.66 15.50
C LYS A 25 8.13 -4.52 14.26
N THR A 26 8.12 -5.85 14.42
CA THR A 26 7.92 -6.79 13.32
C THR A 26 6.55 -6.56 12.65
N GLU A 27 5.50 -6.31 13.43
CA GLU A 27 4.17 -5.97 12.90
C GLU A 27 4.19 -4.65 12.09
N LYS A 28 4.88 -3.62 12.58
CA LYS A 28 5.05 -2.35 11.84
C LYS A 28 5.77 -2.56 10.51
N ASP A 29 6.85 -3.34 10.52
CA ASP A 29 7.64 -3.62 9.31
C ASP A 29 6.81 -4.43 8.28
N MET A 30 6.03 -5.42 8.73
CA MET A 30 5.11 -6.16 7.89
C MET A 30 3.99 -5.28 7.33
N ASN A 31 3.45 -4.37 8.15
CA ASN A 31 2.42 -3.43 7.72
C ASN A 31 2.95 -2.42 6.68
N ALA A 32 4.19 -1.95 6.83
CA ALA A 32 4.85 -1.10 5.85
C ALA A 32 5.00 -1.81 4.49
N SER A 33 5.36 -3.10 4.50
CA SER A 33 5.43 -3.92 3.28
C SER A 33 4.06 -4.08 2.62
N LEU A 34 2.99 -4.26 3.40
CA LEU A 34 1.62 -4.33 2.89
C LEU A 34 1.19 -3.00 2.24
N GLN A 35 1.46 -1.87 2.90
CA GLN A 35 1.15 -0.54 2.34
C GLN A 35 1.93 -0.24 1.05
N ASN A 36 3.16 -0.74 0.94
CA ASN A 36 3.94 -0.65 -0.29
C ASN A 36 3.28 -1.47 -1.41
N LEU A 37 2.85 -2.70 -1.12
CA LEU A 37 2.11 -3.52 -2.07
C LEU A 37 0.84 -2.82 -2.55
N GLU A 38 0.04 -2.25 -1.65
CA GLU A 38 -1.17 -1.51 -2.01
C GLU A 38 -0.88 -0.33 -2.95
N ARG A 39 0.21 0.41 -2.70
CA ARG A 39 0.67 1.50 -3.58
C ARG A 39 1.08 0.98 -4.95
N GLU A 40 1.85 -0.10 -5.01
CA GLU A 40 2.28 -0.70 -6.28
C GLU A 40 1.09 -1.25 -7.08
N LEU A 41 0.10 -1.83 -6.40
CA LEU A 41 -1.11 -2.33 -7.05
C LEU A 41 -2.02 -1.22 -7.58
N LYS A 42 -2.03 -0.03 -6.94
CA LYS A 42 -2.73 1.16 -7.47
C LYS A 42 -2.19 1.59 -8.83
N ASN A 43 -0.89 1.43 -9.06
CA ASN A 43 -0.24 1.77 -10.33
C ASN A 43 -0.47 0.71 -11.43
N ILE A 44 -1.00 -0.48 -11.08
CA ILE A 44 -1.40 -1.47 -12.07
C ILE A 44 -2.76 -1.07 -12.65
N ARG A 45 -2.80 -0.76 -13.95
CA ARG A 45 -4.02 -0.43 -14.68
C ARG A 45 -5.05 -1.54 -14.53
N SER A 46 -6.25 -1.15 -14.19
CA SER A 46 -7.46 -1.98 -14.27
C SER A 46 -8.38 -1.45 -15.36
N ASN A 47 -9.46 -2.16 -15.66
CA ASN A 47 -10.49 -1.69 -16.59
C ASN A 47 -11.34 -0.54 -16.00
N ARG A 48 -11.21 -0.27 -14.71
CA ARG A 48 -11.93 0.81 -14.03
C ARG A 48 -11.12 2.09 -13.98
N ALA A 49 -11.80 3.19 -14.15
CA ALA A 49 -11.26 4.52 -13.95
C ALA A 49 -10.87 4.70 -12.47
N ASN A 50 -9.57 4.77 -12.19
CA ASN A 50 -9.06 5.04 -10.85
C ASN A 50 -8.59 6.50 -10.77
N PRO A 51 -9.28 7.37 -10.03
CA PRO A 51 -8.87 8.77 -9.86
C PRO A 51 -7.47 8.91 -9.24
N GLY A 52 -7.02 7.91 -8.49
CA GLY A 52 -5.70 7.91 -7.83
C GLY A 52 -4.51 7.97 -8.81
N ILE A 53 -4.70 7.61 -10.08
CA ILE A 53 -3.66 7.76 -11.11
C ILE A 53 -3.30 9.23 -11.36
N LEU A 54 -4.23 10.13 -11.08
CA LEU A 54 -4.09 11.57 -11.29
C LEU A 54 -3.51 12.30 -10.07
N ASP A 55 -3.38 11.63 -8.91
CA ASP A 55 -2.93 12.24 -7.65
C ASP A 55 -1.47 12.72 -7.70
N GLU A 56 -0.65 12.11 -8.56
CA GLU A 56 0.75 12.46 -8.73
C GLU A 56 0.97 13.62 -9.73
N ILE A 57 -0.10 14.05 -10.42
CA ILE A 57 0.00 15.11 -11.44
C ILE A 57 0.04 16.47 -10.74
N LYS A 58 1.14 17.18 -10.97
CA LYS A 58 1.31 18.58 -10.58
C LYS A 58 1.03 19.48 -11.75
N ILE A 59 0.30 20.54 -11.49
CA ILE A 59 -0.14 21.52 -12.48
C ILE A 59 0.39 22.88 -12.05
N GLU A 60 0.93 23.62 -13.00
CA GLU A 60 1.33 25.00 -12.80
C GLU A 60 0.13 25.91 -13.03
N VAL A 61 -0.43 26.42 -11.95
CA VAL A 61 -1.59 27.34 -11.98
C VAL A 61 -1.26 28.52 -11.08
N TYR A 62 -1.57 29.73 -11.56
CA TYR A 62 -1.28 30.99 -10.86
C TYR A 62 0.21 31.16 -10.45
N GLY A 63 1.15 30.63 -11.27
CA GLY A 63 2.59 30.71 -10.98
C GLY A 63 3.08 29.78 -9.86
N SER A 64 2.26 28.83 -9.43
CA SER A 64 2.60 27.85 -8.39
C SER A 64 2.29 26.43 -8.84
N MET A 65 3.11 25.46 -8.41
CA MET A 65 2.87 24.04 -8.65
C MET A 65 1.86 23.53 -7.61
N MET A 66 0.68 23.12 -8.07
CA MET A 66 -0.40 22.61 -7.23
C MET A 66 -0.76 21.18 -7.65
N ASN A 67 -1.31 20.37 -6.73
CA ASN A 67 -1.83 19.07 -7.10
C ASN A 67 -3.16 19.23 -7.85
N LEU A 68 -3.46 18.31 -8.76
CA LEU A 68 -4.70 18.34 -9.54
C LEU A 68 -5.95 18.45 -8.66
N ARG A 69 -5.98 17.76 -7.52
CA ARG A 69 -7.11 17.78 -6.59
C ARG A 69 -7.34 19.12 -5.90
N ASP A 70 -6.32 19.96 -5.81
CA ASP A 70 -6.44 21.28 -5.18
C ASP A 70 -7.09 22.30 -6.13
N VAL A 71 -7.09 21.99 -7.45
CA VAL A 71 -7.54 22.90 -8.52
C VAL A 71 -8.82 22.39 -9.21
N ALA A 72 -9.13 21.10 -9.07
CA ALA A 72 -10.27 20.49 -9.76
C ALA A 72 -10.92 19.39 -8.93
N ASN A 73 -12.23 19.20 -9.12
CA ASN A 73 -12.95 18.05 -8.61
C ASN A 73 -12.83 16.89 -9.60
N VAL A 74 -12.40 15.72 -9.12
CA VAL A 74 -12.22 14.51 -9.93
C VAL A 74 -13.32 13.52 -9.58
N THR A 75 -14.15 13.16 -10.54
CA THR A 75 -15.26 12.22 -10.40
C THR A 75 -15.17 11.12 -11.46
N THR A 76 -15.80 9.98 -11.18
CA THR A 76 -15.91 8.85 -12.12
C THR A 76 -17.39 8.56 -12.36
N PRO A 77 -18.04 9.28 -13.31
CA PRO A 77 -19.45 9.08 -13.60
C PRO A 77 -19.72 7.69 -14.19
N GLU A 78 -18.76 7.13 -14.91
CA GLU A 78 -18.83 5.82 -15.53
C GLU A 78 -17.59 4.97 -15.15
N ALA A 79 -17.71 3.66 -15.27
CA ALA A 79 -16.66 2.71 -14.90
C ALA A 79 -15.32 2.96 -15.63
N ARG A 80 -15.36 3.54 -16.84
CA ARG A 80 -14.19 3.79 -17.70
C ARG A 80 -13.99 5.26 -18.06
N GLN A 81 -14.65 6.17 -17.35
CA GLN A 81 -14.54 7.60 -17.61
C GLN A 81 -14.14 8.35 -16.34
N ILE A 82 -13.12 9.19 -16.44
CA ILE A 82 -12.79 10.16 -15.40
C ILE A 82 -13.24 11.54 -15.91
N LEU A 83 -14.02 12.21 -15.09
CA LEU A 83 -14.45 13.59 -15.32
C LEU A 83 -13.72 14.50 -14.32
N ILE A 84 -12.96 15.43 -14.84
CA ILE A 84 -12.25 16.44 -14.07
C ILE A 84 -12.96 17.77 -14.31
N THR A 85 -13.52 18.33 -13.26
CA THR A 85 -14.19 19.63 -13.30
C THR A 85 -13.34 20.66 -12.56
N PRO A 86 -12.62 21.54 -13.28
CA PRO A 86 -11.84 22.60 -12.66
C PRO A 86 -12.75 23.57 -11.89
N TYR A 87 -12.24 24.12 -10.79
CA TYR A 87 -12.96 25.20 -10.08
C TYR A 87 -12.98 26.49 -10.89
N ASP A 88 -11.97 26.70 -11.74
CA ASP A 88 -11.92 27.80 -12.72
C ASP A 88 -11.86 27.22 -14.14
N ALA A 89 -12.84 27.54 -14.97
CA ALA A 89 -12.98 27.03 -16.34
C ALA A 89 -11.73 27.31 -17.21
N GLN A 90 -11.00 28.40 -16.95
CA GLN A 90 -9.79 28.75 -17.68
C GLN A 90 -8.66 27.73 -17.51
N ASN A 91 -8.67 26.98 -16.41
CA ASN A 91 -7.65 25.97 -16.11
C ASN A 91 -7.88 24.64 -16.85
N ALA A 92 -9.01 24.42 -17.50
CA ALA A 92 -9.33 23.17 -18.20
C ALA A 92 -8.25 22.82 -19.27
N SER A 93 -7.82 23.82 -20.06
CA SER A 93 -6.79 23.63 -21.08
C SER A 93 -5.41 23.30 -20.47
N ILE A 94 -5.07 23.95 -19.35
CA ILE A 94 -3.80 23.72 -18.64
C ILE A 94 -3.78 22.30 -18.05
N ILE A 95 -4.89 21.87 -17.46
CA ILE A 95 -5.08 20.51 -16.92
C ILE A 95 -4.93 19.46 -18.03
N GLY A 96 -5.59 19.66 -19.17
CA GLY A 96 -5.48 18.75 -20.31
C GLY A 96 -4.03 18.56 -20.76
N LYS A 97 -3.30 19.65 -20.97
CA LYS A 97 -1.88 19.62 -21.34
C LYS A 97 -0.97 18.99 -20.29
N ALA A 98 -1.26 19.20 -19.00
CA ALA A 98 -0.51 18.57 -17.91
C ALA A 98 -0.69 17.04 -17.88
N ILE A 99 -1.91 16.56 -18.15
CA ILE A 99 -2.22 15.13 -18.24
C ILE A 99 -1.52 14.48 -19.46
N GLU A 100 -1.50 15.17 -20.61
CA GLU A 100 -0.75 14.70 -21.79
C GLU A 100 0.75 14.59 -21.51
N LYS A 101 1.34 15.61 -20.87
CA LYS A 101 2.76 15.63 -20.49
C LYS A 101 3.15 14.55 -19.47
N ALA A 102 2.20 14.11 -18.63
CA ALA A 102 2.43 13.05 -17.65
C ALA A 102 2.66 11.66 -18.27
N ASN A 103 2.51 11.50 -19.60
CA ASN A 103 2.74 10.24 -20.35
C ASN A 103 2.01 9.01 -19.77
N LEU A 104 0.83 9.25 -19.21
CA LEU A 104 0.00 8.17 -18.64
C LEU A 104 -0.73 7.35 -19.71
N ASN A 105 -0.47 7.59 -21.02
CA ASN A 105 -1.20 7.02 -22.15
C ASN A 105 -2.73 7.24 -22.01
N LEU A 106 -3.11 8.39 -21.49
CA LEU A 106 -4.48 8.85 -21.40
C LEU A 106 -4.71 9.96 -22.44
N CYS A 107 -5.84 9.88 -23.14
CA CYS A 107 -6.22 10.91 -24.09
C CYS A 107 -7.29 11.82 -23.45
N PRO A 108 -6.91 12.98 -22.87
CA PRO A 108 -7.87 13.90 -22.32
C PRO A 108 -8.63 14.63 -23.45
N VAL A 109 -9.93 14.69 -23.33
CA VAL A 109 -10.80 15.51 -24.18
C VAL A 109 -11.19 16.74 -23.37
N VAL A 110 -10.74 17.91 -23.79
CA VAL A 110 -11.02 19.16 -23.11
C VAL A 110 -12.34 19.72 -23.65
N ASP A 111 -13.35 19.77 -22.79
CA ASP A 111 -14.60 20.51 -22.98
C ASP A 111 -14.46 21.91 -22.37
N SER A 112 -15.41 22.81 -22.69
CA SER A 112 -15.37 24.20 -22.21
C SER A 112 -15.17 24.33 -20.69
N ASN A 113 -15.77 23.44 -19.90
CA ASN A 113 -15.79 23.52 -18.44
C ASN A 113 -15.31 22.22 -17.74
N ALA A 114 -14.84 21.24 -18.50
CA ALA A 114 -14.44 19.94 -17.94
C ALA A 114 -13.41 19.25 -18.82
N VAL A 115 -12.62 18.37 -18.23
CA VAL A 115 -11.71 17.48 -18.95
C VAL A 115 -12.20 16.05 -18.76
N ARG A 116 -12.51 15.37 -19.86
CA ARG A 116 -12.94 13.96 -19.87
C ARG A 116 -11.79 13.08 -20.30
N ILE A 117 -11.57 12.01 -19.55
CA ILE A 117 -10.58 11.00 -19.88
C ILE A 117 -11.29 9.67 -20.05
N ASN A 118 -11.26 9.12 -21.26
CA ASN A 118 -11.78 7.82 -21.56
C ASN A 118 -10.64 6.79 -21.46
N ILE A 119 -10.87 5.74 -20.68
CA ILE A 119 -9.92 4.65 -20.52
C ILE A 119 -10.28 3.56 -21.55
N PRO A 120 -9.41 3.29 -22.55
CA PRO A 120 -9.70 2.26 -23.53
C PRO A 120 -9.74 0.88 -22.86
N PRO A 121 -10.62 -0.03 -23.33
CA PRO A 121 -10.67 -1.39 -22.82
C PRO A 121 -9.34 -2.09 -23.07
N MET A 122 -8.94 -2.93 -22.14
CA MET A 122 -7.75 -3.78 -22.30
C MET A 122 -8.08 -5.03 -23.07
N ASP A 123 -7.17 -5.47 -23.93
CA ASP A 123 -7.24 -6.77 -24.59
C ASP A 123 -7.08 -7.90 -23.57
N GLU A 124 -7.58 -9.09 -23.92
CA GLU A 124 -7.51 -10.26 -23.03
C GLU A 124 -6.06 -10.60 -22.65
N GLN A 125 -5.13 -10.47 -23.59
CA GLN A 125 -3.71 -10.71 -23.34
C GLN A 125 -3.14 -9.70 -22.34
N GLN A 126 -3.44 -8.43 -22.50
CA GLN A 126 -3.02 -7.38 -21.56
C GLN A 126 -3.57 -7.62 -20.16
N ARG A 127 -4.83 -8.04 -20.02
CA ARG A 127 -5.42 -8.40 -18.73
C ARG A 127 -4.65 -9.55 -18.08
N LYS A 128 -4.35 -10.62 -18.81
CA LYS A 128 -3.55 -11.76 -18.30
C LYS A 128 -2.16 -11.33 -17.83
N GLU A 129 -1.50 -10.45 -18.58
CA GLU A 129 -0.20 -9.91 -18.20
C GLU A 129 -0.26 -9.06 -16.92
N ARG A 130 -1.31 -8.23 -16.76
CA ARG A 130 -1.51 -7.42 -15.56
C ARG A 130 -1.82 -8.29 -14.34
N VAL A 131 -2.64 -9.33 -14.48
CA VAL A 131 -2.89 -10.31 -13.41
C VAL A 131 -1.59 -11.01 -13.01
N LYS A 132 -0.77 -11.43 -13.98
CA LYS A 132 0.53 -12.06 -13.70
C LYS A 132 1.47 -11.11 -12.96
N LEU A 133 1.49 -9.84 -13.35
CA LEU A 133 2.28 -8.81 -12.67
C LEU A 133 1.79 -8.60 -11.23
N ALA A 134 0.48 -8.50 -11.01
CA ALA A 134 -0.10 -8.34 -9.67
C ALA A 134 0.25 -9.55 -8.78
N LYS A 135 0.12 -10.78 -9.28
CA LYS A 135 0.50 -12.00 -8.55
C LYS A 135 1.99 -11.99 -8.19
N LYS A 136 2.86 -11.60 -9.12
CA LYS A 136 4.31 -11.47 -8.84
C LYS A 136 4.58 -10.49 -7.70
N LYS A 137 3.96 -9.30 -7.72
CA LYS A 137 4.08 -8.32 -6.64
C LYS A 137 3.59 -8.85 -5.30
N GLY A 138 2.52 -9.63 -5.30
CA GLY A 138 2.02 -10.31 -4.10
C GLY A 138 3.02 -11.32 -3.53
N GLU A 139 3.64 -12.15 -4.38
CA GLU A 139 4.68 -13.08 -3.93
C GLU A 139 5.92 -12.36 -3.40
N ASP A 140 6.36 -11.28 -4.05
CA ASP A 140 7.47 -10.44 -3.57
C ASP A 140 7.17 -9.88 -2.18
N CYS A 141 5.94 -9.42 -1.94
CA CYS A 141 5.50 -8.96 -0.62
C CYS A 141 5.51 -10.08 0.43
N LYS A 142 5.03 -11.29 0.09
CA LYS A 142 5.09 -12.45 0.99
C LYS A 142 6.53 -12.83 1.35
N VAL A 143 7.46 -12.71 0.41
CA VAL A 143 8.89 -12.90 0.68
C VAL A 143 9.40 -11.87 1.69
N GLN A 144 9.01 -10.60 1.55
CA GLN A 144 9.36 -9.55 2.52
C GLN A 144 8.78 -9.86 3.91
N VAL A 145 7.51 -10.25 3.99
CA VAL A 145 6.86 -10.65 5.27
C VAL A 145 7.61 -11.82 5.93
N ARG A 146 8.02 -12.83 5.15
CA ARG A 146 8.84 -13.96 5.67
C ARG A 146 10.21 -13.49 6.14
N ASN A 147 10.85 -12.53 5.47
CA ASN A 147 12.11 -11.94 5.90
C ASN A 147 11.95 -11.16 7.21
N HIS A 148 10.89 -10.37 7.37
CA HIS A 148 10.60 -9.69 8.64
C HIS A 148 10.36 -10.68 9.78
N ARG A 149 9.66 -11.81 9.53
CA ARG A 149 9.53 -12.89 10.48
C ARG A 149 10.90 -13.44 10.91
N LYS A 150 11.79 -13.71 9.94
CA LYS A 150 13.14 -14.23 10.22
C LYS A 150 13.92 -13.26 11.10
N SER A 151 13.94 -11.99 10.74
CA SER A 151 14.60 -10.93 11.51
C SER A 151 14.03 -10.79 12.92
N GLY A 152 12.70 -10.83 13.08
CA GLY A 152 12.03 -10.80 14.37
C GLY A 152 12.39 -11.98 15.25
N ASN A 153 12.42 -13.19 14.69
CA ASN A 153 12.83 -14.41 15.40
C ASN A 153 14.31 -14.39 15.78
N GLU A 154 15.18 -13.86 14.92
CA GLU A 154 16.61 -13.70 15.24
C GLU A 154 16.83 -12.69 16.37
N SER A 155 16.08 -11.58 16.35
CA SER A 155 16.09 -10.59 17.43
C SER A 155 15.64 -11.22 18.76
N ALA A 156 14.55 -11.99 18.75
CA ALA A 156 14.08 -12.70 19.93
C ALA A 156 15.09 -13.73 20.46
N LYS A 157 15.82 -14.43 19.57
CA LYS A 157 16.86 -15.36 19.96
C LYS A 157 18.11 -14.69 20.53
N LYS A 158 18.52 -13.54 20.01
CA LYS A 158 19.65 -12.76 20.56
C LYS A 158 19.38 -12.33 21.98
N GLU A 159 18.15 -11.96 22.29
CA GLU A 159 17.72 -11.60 23.63
C GLU A 159 17.68 -12.80 24.61
N LYS A 160 17.53 -14.06 24.10
CA LYS A 160 17.69 -15.27 24.94
C LYS A 160 19.05 -15.29 25.64
N ASN A 161 20.11 -14.80 25.00
CA ASN A 161 21.46 -14.72 25.58
C ASN A 161 21.58 -13.70 26.74
N LEU A 162 20.58 -12.84 26.93
CA LEU A 162 20.50 -11.79 27.96
C LEU A 162 19.59 -12.19 29.15
N SER A 163 19.48 -13.50 29.48
CA SER A 163 18.73 -14.03 30.64
C SER A 163 17.20 -13.95 30.54
N ILE A 164 16.64 -14.11 29.35
CA ILE A 164 15.18 -14.25 29.18
C ILE A 164 14.80 -15.71 29.22
N PRO A 165 13.69 -16.09 29.93
CA PRO A 165 13.19 -17.47 29.96
C PRO A 165 12.82 -17.99 28.55
N GLU A 166 13.13 -19.26 28.28
CA GLU A 166 12.86 -19.87 26.98
C GLU A 166 11.38 -19.86 26.59
N ASP A 167 10.50 -19.99 27.59
CA ASP A 167 9.04 -19.95 27.40
C ASP A 167 8.57 -18.59 26.82
N GLU A 168 9.17 -17.50 27.25
CA GLU A 168 8.86 -16.16 26.72
C GLU A 168 9.30 -16.00 25.27
N VAL A 169 10.47 -16.51 24.91
CA VAL A 169 10.96 -16.53 23.53
C VAL A 169 10.02 -17.34 22.64
N ASN A 170 9.61 -18.52 23.08
CA ASN A 170 8.66 -19.37 22.36
C ASN A 170 7.29 -18.70 22.18
N ARG A 171 6.81 -17.98 23.20
CA ARG A 171 5.56 -17.22 23.13
C ARG A 171 5.61 -16.12 22.06
N ILE A 172 6.72 -15.41 21.96
CA ILE A 172 6.88 -14.35 20.95
C ILE A 172 7.03 -14.93 19.56
N GLN A 173 7.77 -16.01 19.40
CA GLN A 173 7.88 -16.69 18.12
C GLN A 173 6.51 -17.16 17.61
N LYS A 174 5.65 -17.68 18.50
CA LYS A 174 4.26 -18.00 18.16
C LYS A 174 3.49 -16.75 17.71
N LYS A 175 3.60 -15.67 18.46
CA LYS A 175 2.93 -14.38 18.09
C LYS A 175 3.42 -13.84 16.74
N ILE A 176 4.73 -13.90 16.48
CA ILE A 176 5.30 -13.49 15.18
C ILE A 176 4.81 -14.42 14.06
N GLN A 177 4.65 -15.72 14.32
CA GLN A 177 4.09 -16.65 13.35
C GLN A 177 2.62 -16.32 13.04
N GLU A 178 1.79 -16.11 14.05
CA GLU A 178 0.38 -15.72 13.90
C GLU A 178 0.24 -14.40 13.10
N LEU A 179 1.11 -13.43 13.37
CA LEU A 179 1.17 -12.19 12.58
C LEU A 179 1.54 -12.49 11.12
N THR A 180 2.55 -13.34 10.89
CA THR A 180 2.96 -13.71 9.54
C THR A 180 1.82 -14.33 8.74
N ASP A 181 1.09 -15.28 9.34
CA ASP A 181 -0.03 -15.96 8.70
C ASP A 181 -1.16 -14.96 8.39
N LYS A 182 -1.46 -14.08 9.33
CA LYS A 182 -2.45 -13.00 9.16
C LYS A 182 -2.06 -12.05 8.01
N PHE A 183 -0.80 -11.63 7.92
CA PHE A 183 -0.35 -10.74 6.85
C PHE A 183 -0.30 -11.45 5.50
N CYS A 184 0.10 -12.72 5.44
CA CYS A 184 0.04 -13.52 4.21
C CYS A 184 -1.40 -13.65 3.69
N SER A 185 -2.38 -13.94 4.56
CA SER A 185 -3.79 -14.00 4.19
C SER A 185 -4.30 -12.66 3.65
N LYS A 186 -3.93 -11.53 4.29
CA LYS A 186 -4.27 -10.20 3.80
C LYS A 186 -3.69 -9.91 2.41
N VAL A 187 -2.44 -10.32 2.16
CA VAL A 187 -1.82 -10.19 0.84
C VAL A 187 -2.64 -10.96 -0.20
N ASP A 188 -3.05 -12.20 0.11
CA ASP A 188 -3.86 -13.01 -0.80
C ASP A 188 -5.23 -12.38 -1.08
N GLU A 189 -5.91 -11.84 -0.06
CA GLU A 189 -7.18 -11.13 -0.21
C GLU A 189 -7.05 -9.90 -1.13
N ILE A 190 -6.00 -9.09 -0.93
CA ILE A 190 -5.73 -7.90 -1.75
C ILE A 190 -5.46 -8.29 -3.20
N ILE A 191 -4.66 -9.35 -3.43
CA ILE A 191 -4.36 -9.83 -4.78
C ILE A 191 -5.61 -10.39 -5.46
N GLN A 192 -6.43 -11.18 -4.75
CA GLN A 192 -7.69 -11.70 -5.30
C GLN A 192 -8.67 -10.58 -5.65
N SER A 193 -8.77 -9.56 -4.80
CA SER A 193 -9.60 -8.38 -5.08
C SER A 193 -9.11 -7.65 -6.34
N LYS A 194 -7.80 -7.45 -6.46
CA LYS A 194 -7.20 -6.79 -7.63
C LYS A 194 -7.33 -7.63 -8.89
N GLU A 195 -7.22 -8.96 -8.80
CA GLU A 195 -7.43 -9.87 -9.93
C GLU A 195 -8.87 -9.78 -10.46
N LYS A 196 -9.87 -9.76 -9.57
CA LYS A 196 -11.27 -9.55 -9.95
C LYS A 196 -11.46 -8.21 -10.65
N GLU A 197 -10.90 -7.12 -10.10
CA GLU A 197 -10.97 -5.77 -10.68
C GLU A 197 -10.36 -5.70 -12.09
N ILE A 198 -9.26 -6.43 -12.36
CA ILE A 198 -8.61 -6.46 -13.67
C ILE A 198 -9.45 -7.31 -14.67
N LEU A 199 -10.09 -8.37 -14.21
CA LEU A 199 -10.87 -9.29 -15.04
C LEU A 199 -12.30 -8.82 -15.30
N GLU A 200 -12.85 -7.93 -14.45
CA GLU A 200 -14.17 -7.33 -14.69
C GLU A 200 -14.19 -6.56 -16.03
N ILE A 201 -15.23 -6.82 -16.83
CA ILE A 201 -15.45 -6.24 -18.16
C ILE A 201 -16.33 -5.00 -18.08
#